data_161086982f27ad6b85ae1ec117756f67
#
_entry.id   161086982f27ad6b85ae1ec117756f67
#
_cell.length_a   1.000
_cell.length_b   1.000
_cell.length_c   1.000
_cell.angle_alpha   90.00
_cell.angle_beta   90.00
_cell.angle_gamma   90.00
#
_symmetry.space_group_name_H-M   'P 1'
#
loop_
_entity.id
_entity.type
_entity.pdbx_description
1 polymer ?
#
loop_
_entity_poly.entity_id
_entity_poly.type
_entity_poly.pdbx_seq_one_letter_code
_entity_poly.pdbx_strand_id
1 'polypeptide(L)'
;MNPDPSQTHKNVLPLIRVKGGHKDFGQQLGEALRENIWHSIDNAHQLIDSAFSGLRLTWEGAKNQARKYMPFVQERYPQYMDELAGMSEGANVNIVELAVVNFMEGVTMDALHLTKCTSLAVNEQFTANRHVLAAHNEDWLPDDEPDVYLVHASLEDEPPFLAMSYGGLLPNIGINEAGICQCCDTVYPNDTRIGIPRVIVSRAILGAKTIGEAIHRSLVPLRAAGYNHLL
;
A
#
# COMPACT_ATOMS: atom_id res chain seq x y z
N MET A 1 25.45 23.71 17.69
CA MET A 1 25.77 23.75 16.25
C MET A 1 24.50 24.17 15.56
N ASN A 2 24.46 25.31 14.89
CA ASN A 2 23.32 25.67 14.05
C ASN A 2 23.36 24.82 12.79
N PRO A 3 22.23 24.24 12.36
CA PRO A 3 22.20 23.48 11.10
C PRO A 3 22.50 24.42 9.93
N ASP A 4 23.28 23.93 8.98
CA ASP A 4 23.63 24.61 7.75
C ASP A 4 22.38 24.94 6.93
N PRO A 5 22.08 26.24 6.64
CA PRO A 5 20.91 26.61 5.85
C PRO A 5 20.91 26.09 4.40
N SER A 6 22.05 25.62 3.89
CA SER A 6 22.17 25.08 2.52
C SER A 6 21.63 23.64 2.36
N GLN A 7 21.28 22.96 3.46
CA GLN A 7 20.72 21.60 3.44
C GLN A 7 19.18 21.52 3.38
N THR A 8 18.49 22.65 3.32
CA THR A 8 17.01 22.70 3.43
C THR A 8 16.25 22.47 2.11
N HIS A 9 16.89 22.04 1.03
CA HIS A 9 16.20 21.81 -0.26
C HIS A 9 16.27 20.35 -0.78
N LYS A 10 16.40 19.39 0.09
CA LYS A 10 16.41 17.97 -0.34
C LYS A 10 15.34 17.22 0.43
N ASN A 11 14.35 16.81 -0.26
CA ASN A 11 13.35 15.74 -0.06
C ASN A 11 11.90 16.24 -0.11
N VAL A 12 11.55 16.93 -1.21
CA VAL A 12 10.14 17.00 -1.58
C VAL A 12 9.84 15.69 -2.29
N LEU A 13 8.97 14.86 -1.69
CA LEU A 13 8.52 13.62 -2.33
C LEU A 13 7.85 13.93 -3.68
N PRO A 14 8.10 13.14 -4.71
CA PRO A 14 7.42 13.31 -5.99
C PRO A 14 5.91 13.17 -5.79
N LEU A 15 5.15 14.08 -6.40
CA LEU A 15 3.68 14.05 -6.40
C LEU A 15 3.18 13.67 -7.79
N ILE A 16 2.63 12.48 -7.91
CA ILE A 16 2.05 11.96 -9.14
C ILE A 16 0.56 12.28 -9.15
N ARG A 17 0.05 12.86 -10.25
CA ARG A 17 -1.38 13.11 -10.44
C ARG A 17 -1.93 12.21 -11.51
N VAL A 18 -2.99 11.49 -11.17
CA VAL A 18 -3.62 10.49 -12.02
C VAL A 18 -5.13 10.62 -12.02
N LYS A 19 -5.78 10.22 -13.10
CA LYS A 19 -7.23 10.30 -13.26
C LYS A 19 -7.74 9.22 -14.21
N GLY A 20 -9.03 8.92 -14.15
CA GLY A 20 -9.72 7.99 -15.04
C GLY A 20 -10.26 6.79 -14.30
N GLY A 21 -10.42 5.66 -14.99
CA GLY A 21 -10.81 4.40 -14.38
C GLY A 21 -9.66 3.75 -13.62
N HIS A 22 -9.94 2.66 -12.90
CA HIS A 22 -8.94 1.96 -12.10
C HIS A 22 -7.77 1.43 -12.93
N LYS A 23 -8.03 0.91 -14.13
CA LYS A 23 -6.95 0.45 -15.02
C LYS A 23 -6.07 1.62 -15.50
N ASP A 24 -6.69 2.74 -15.88
CA ASP A 24 -5.97 3.96 -16.32
C ASP A 24 -5.11 4.52 -15.18
N PHE A 25 -5.65 4.50 -13.95
CA PHE A 25 -4.91 4.88 -12.74
C PHE A 25 -3.64 4.04 -12.60
N GLY A 26 -3.78 2.72 -12.64
CA GLY A 26 -2.63 1.81 -12.55
C GLY A 26 -1.62 2.04 -13.67
N GLN A 27 -2.08 2.19 -14.92
CA GLN A 27 -1.21 2.41 -16.06
C GLN A 27 -0.41 3.71 -15.93
N GLN A 28 -1.07 4.83 -15.56
CA GLN A 28 -0.38 6.11 -15.37
C GLN A 28 0.67 6.04 -14.25
N LEU A 29 0.38 5.33 -13.14
CA LEU A 29 1.38 5.09 -12.08
C LEU A 29 2.54 4.22 -12.60
N GLY A 30 2.23 3.13 -13.31
CA GLY A 30 3.24 2.24 -13.89
C GLY A 30 4.18 2.95 -14.86
N GLU A 31 3.65 3.83 -15.69
CA GLU A 31 4.45 4.64 -16.63
C GLU A 31 5.32 5.67 -15.91
N ALA A 32 4.77 6.37 -14.90
CA ALA A 32 5.46 7.41 -14.16
C ALA A 32 6.54 6.86 -13.21
N LEU A 33 6.36 5.66 -12.68
CA LEU A 33 7.18 5.07 -11.62
C LEU A 33 7.87 3.78 -12.07
N ARG A 34 8.10 3.60 -13.37
CA ARG A 34 8.62 2.35 -13.94
C ARG A 34 9.89 1.87 -13.24
N GLU A 35 10.87 2.73 -13.08
CA GLU A 35 12.15 2.38 -12.46
C GLU A 35 11.99 2.04 -10.97
N ASN A 36 11.14 2.79 -10.25
CA ASN A 36 10.83 2.53 -8.85
C ASN A 36 10.11 1.19 -8.66
N ILE A 37 9.22 0.83 -9.59
CA ILE A 37 8.51 -0.45 -9.56
C ILE A 37 9.47 -1.61 -9.83
N TRP A 38 10.38 -1.46 -10.77
CA TRP A 38 11.42 -2.46 -11.02
C TRP A 38 12.33 -2.65 -9.82
N HIS A 39 12.75 -1.54 -9.21
CA HIS A 39 13.58 -1.56 -8.01
C HIS A 39 12.86 -2.25 -6.84
N SER A 40 11.59 -1.93 -6.60
CA SER A 40 10.76 -2.55 -5.57
C SER A 40 10.59 -4.07 -5.79
N ILE A 41 10.44 -4.53 -7.04
CA ILE A 41 10.38 -5.96 -7.37
C ILE A 41 11.74 -6.64 -7.11
N ASP A 42 12.84 -5.99 -7.47
CA ASP A 42 14.19 -6.52 -7.21
C ASP A 42 14.49 -6.61 -5.71
N ASN A 43 14.15 -5.58 -4.93
CA ASN A 43 14.25 -5.60 -3.48
C ASN A 43 13.44 -6.73 -2.86
N ALA A 44 12.20 -6.93 -3.32
CA ALA A 44 11.35 -8.04 -2.88
C ALA A 44 11.96 -9.41 -3.21
N HIS A 45 12.54 -9.53 -4.41
CA HIS A 45 13.23 -10.75 -4.85
C HIS A 45 14.46 -11.04 -3.97
N GLN A 46 15.32 -10.06 -3.78
CA GLN A 46 16.51 -10.19 -2.92
C GLN A 46 16.15 -10.53 -1.48
N LEU A 47 15.10 -9.91 -0.94
CA LEU A 47 14.60 -10.16 0.41
C LEU A 47 14.16 -11.63 0.56
N ILE A 48 13.41 -12.17 -0.41
CA ILE A 48 12.91 -13.55 -0.38
C ILE A 48 14.05 -14.56 -0.53
N ASP A 49 14.97 -14.33 -1.45
CA ASP A 49 16.08 -15.23 -1.73
C ASP A 49 17.21 -15.14 -0.70
N SER A 50 17.23 -14.09 0.13
CA SER A 50 18.27 -13.92 1.11
C SER A 50 18.23 -15.02 2.21
N ALA A 51 19.37 -15.61 2.51
CA ALA A 51 19.52 -16.57 3.60
C ALA A 51 19.15 -15.99 4.98
N PHE A 52 19.13 -14.65 5.07
CA PHE A 52 18.81 -13.90 6.29
C PHE A 52 17.31 -13.97 6.65
N SER A 53 16.45 -14.16 5.68
CA SER A 53 15.00 -14.25 5.91
C SER A 53 14.59 -15.49 6.71
N GLY A 54 15.43 -16.53 6.76
CA GLY A 54 15.08 -17.83 7.35
C GLY A 54 13.93 -18.55 6.63
N LEU A 55 13.33 -17.91 5.64
CA LEU A 55 12.30 -18.47 4.78
C LEU A 55 12.98 -19.38 3.75
N ARG A 56 12.56 -20.65 3.72
CA ARG A 56 12.95 -21.55 2.63
C ARG A 56 12.04 -21.33 1.41
N LEU A 57 11.83 -20.06 1.05
CA LEU A 57 10.95 -19.64 -0.03
C LEU A 57 11.80 -19.06 -1.16
N THR A 58 11.68 -19.62 -2.35
CA THR A 58 12.31 -19.08 -3.56
C THR A 58 11.41 -18.03 -4.18
N TRP A 59 11.96 -17.18 -5.07
CA TRP A 59 11.16 -16.21 -5.84
C TRP A 59 10.02 -16.86 -6.62
N GLU A 60 10.28 -18.00 -7.26
CA GLU A 60 9.22 -18.74 -7.97
C GLU A 60 8.17 -19.30 -7.00
N GLY A 61 8.59 -19.74 -5.83
CA GLY A 61 7.70 -20.13 -4.73
C GLY A 61 6.80 -18.98 -4.27
N ALA A 62 7.38 -17.77 -4.13
CA ALA A 62 6.66 -16.56 -3.77
C ALA A 62 5.60 -16.19 -4.83
N LYS A 63 5.95 -16.23 -6.11
CA LYS A 63 5.00 -16.04 -7.22
C LYS A 63 3.86 -17.06 -7.19
N ASN A 64 4.17 -18.32 -6.92
CA ASN A 64 3.15 -19.36 -6.78
C ASN A 64 2.25 -19.14 -5.57
N GLN A 65 2.79 -18.60 -4.48
CA GLN A 65 2.00 -18.22 -3.32
C GLN A 65 1.11 -17.01 -3.63
N ALA A 66 1.64 -15.95 -4.25
CA ALA A 66 0.86 -14.76 -4.63
C ALA A 66 -0.33 -15.10 -5.53
N ARG A 67 -0.17 -16.02 -6.49
CA ARG A 67 -1.26 -16.48 -7.37
C ARG A 67 -2.47 -17.03 -6.60
N LYS A 68 -2.28 -17.55 -5.39
CA LYS A 68 -3.39 -18.11 -4.59
C LYS A 68 -4.31 -17.02 -4.01
N TYR A 69 -3.79 -15.80 -3.84
CA TYR A 69 -4.55 -14.66 -3.31
C TYR A 69 -5.34 -13.93 -4.41
N MET A 70 -4.81 -13.90 -5.64
CA MET A 70 -5.40 -13.16 -6.76
C MET A 70 -6.89 -13.46 -7.01
N PRO A 71 -7.37 -14.73 -6.98
CA PRO A 71 -8.79 -15.02 -7.17
C PRO A 71 -9.71 -14.35 -6.13
N PHE A 72 -9.28 -14.25 -4.88
CA PHE A 72 -10.07 -13.61 -3.82
C PHE A 72 -10.18 -12.10 -4.05
N VAL A 73 -9.11 -11.47 -4.54
CA VAL A 73 -9.12 -10.06 -4.93
C VAL A 73 -10.00 -9.85 -6.15
N GLN A 74 -9.84 -10.69 -7.19
CA GLN A 74 -10.62 -10.61 -8.42
C GLN A 74 -12.13 -10.77 -8.19
N GLU A 75 -12.53 -11.65 -7.28
CA GLU A 75 -13.93 -11.87 -6.94
C GLU A 75 -14.54 -10.71 -6.17
N ARG A 76 -13.79 -10.15 -5.19
CA ARG A 76 -14.35 -9.17 -4.26
C ARG A 76 -14.08 -7.73 -4.65
N TYR A 77 -12.93 -7.46 -5.26
CA TYR A 77 -12.42 -6.14 -5.62
C TYR A 77 -11.78 -6.16 -7.02
N PRO A 78 -12.53 -6.50 -8.08
CA PRO A 78 -11.98 -6.59 -9.44
C PRO A 78 -11.31 -5.29 -9.87
N GLN A 79 -11.82 -4.14 -9.43
CA GLN A 79 -11.23 -2.84 -9.74
C GLN A 79 -9.79 -2.69 -9.24
N TYR A 80 -9.41 -3.29 -8.12
CA TYR A 80 -8.01 -3.21 -7.62
C TYR A 80 -7.10 -4.22 -8.34
N MET A 81 -7.66 -5.29 -8.89
CA MET A 81 -6.92 -6.11 -9.86
C MET A 81 -6.68 -5.34 -11.16
N ASP A 82 -7.62 -4.51 -11.60
CA ASP A 82 -7.43 -3.62 -12.76
C ASP A 82 -6.36 -2.56 -12.48
N GLU A 83 -6.26 -2.00 -11.26
CA GLU A 83 -5.15 -1.13 -10.86
C GLU A 83 -3.80 -1.85 -10.99
N LEU A 84 -3.69 -3.07 -10.47
CA LEU A 84 -2.46 -3.89 -10.58
C LEU A 84 -2.15 -4.24 -12.05
N ALA A 85 -3.15 -4.58 -12.84
CA ALA A 85 -2.98 -4.89 -14.26
C ALA A 85 -2.49 -3.66 -15.03
N GLY A 86 -3.10 -2.50 -14.82
CA GLY A 86 -2.66 -1.24 -15.41
C GLY A 86 -1.23 -0.89 -15.02
N MET A 87 -0.89 -1.01 -13.73
CA MET A 87 0.47 -0.75 -13.23
C MET A 87 1.50 -1.70 -13.84
N SER A 88 1.16 -2.98 -13.97
CA SER A 88 1.98 -4.00 -14.64
C SER A 88 2.22 -3.64 -16.12
N GLU A 89 1.18 -3.24 -16.86
CA GLU A 89 1.29 -2.80 -18.25
C GLU A 89 2.14 -1.53 -18.37
N GLY A 90 1.87 -0.50 -17.57
CA GLY A 90 2.60 0.78 -17.58
C GLY A 90 4.08 0.64 -17.23
N ALA A 91 4.41 -0.18 -16.25
CA ALA A 91 5.79 -0.44 -15.85
C ALA A 91 6.50 -1.49 -16.72
N ASN A 92 5.77 -2.23 -17.55
CA ASN A 92 6.25 -3.38 -18.33
C ASN A 92 6.88 -4.47 -17.44
N VAL A 93 6.15 -4.87 -16.40
CA VAL A 93 6.52 -5.94 -15.46
C VAL A 93 5.47 -7.05 -15.44
N ASN A 94 5.81 -8.20 -14.87
CA ASN A 94 4.85 -9.28 -14.72
C ASN A 94 3.90 -8.97 -13.55
N ILE A 95 2.59 -9.04 -13.78
CA ILE A 95 1.56 -8.78 -12.74
C ILE A 95 1.72 -9.68 -11.51
N VAL A 96 2.22 -10.90 -11.67
CA VAL A 96 2.44 -11.81 -10.54
C VAL A 96 3.61 -11.35 -9.66
N GLU A 97 4.64 -10.76 -10.25
CA GLU A 97 5.76 -10.18 -9.49
C GLU A 97 5.30 -8.94 -8.72
N LEU A 98 4.48 -8.11 -9.36
CA LEU A 98 3.83 -6.98 -8.71
C LEU A 98 2.87 -7.45 -7.59
N ALA A 99 2.17 -8.57 -7.78
CA ALA A 99 1.35 -9.19 -6.76
C ALA A 99 2.18 -9.71 -5.58
N VAL A 100 3.42 -10.19 -5.80
CA VAL A 100 4.33 -10.54 -4.68
C VAL A 100 4.62 -9.31 -3.82
N VAL A 101 4.91 -8.16 -4.41
CA VAL A 101 5.15 -6.90 -3.68
C VAL A 101 3.91 -6.52 -2.86
N ASN A 102 2.73 -6.52 -3.47
CA ASN A 102 1.48 -6.11 -2.81
C ASN A 102 0.95 -7.11 -1.78
N PHE A 103 1.34 -8.38 -1.87
CA PHE A 103 0.86 -9.45 -0.99
C PHE A 103 1.98 -10.02 -0.12
N MET A 104 3.09 -9.29 0.02
CA MET A 104 4.34 -9.74 0.66
C MET A 104 4.09 -10.41 2.01
N GLU A 105 3.29 -9.81 2.86
CA GLU A 105 3.01 -10.37 4.19
C GLU A 105 2.25 -11.70 4.11
N GLY A 106 1.27 -11.78 3.19
CA GLY A 106 0.56 -13.04 2.92
C GLY A 106 1.46 -14.09 2.27
N VAL A 107 2.32 -13.66 1.32
CA VAL A 107 3.27 -14.55 0.63
C VAL A 107 4.27 -15.15 1.61
N THR A 108 4.74 -14.37 2.56
CA THR A 108 5.69 -14.77 3.60
C THR A 108 5.00 -15.31 4.86
N MET A 109 3.66 -15.33 4.90
CA MET A 109 2.86 -15.73 6.06
C MET A 109 3.25 -14.97 7.34
N ASP A 110 3.53 -13.67 7.20
CA ASP A 110 4.00 -12.79 8.28
C ASP A 110 5.31 -13.24 8.97
N ALA A 111 6.04 -14.18 8.37
CA ALA A 111 7.26 -14.73 8.98
C ALA A 111 8.42 -13.73 9.05
N LEU A 112 8.41 -12.70 8.20
CA LEU A 112 9.49 -11.72 8.14
C LEU A 112 9.42 -10.68 9.26
N HIS A 113 8.25 -10.38 9.80
CA HIS A 113 8.03 -9.38 10.85
C HIS A 113 8.72 -8.03 10.56
N LEU A 114 8.69 -7.61 9.29
CA LEU A 114 9.47 -6.49 8.77
C LEU A 114 8.85 -5.12 9.09
N THR A 115 7.53 -5.05 9.17
CA THR A 115 6.83 -3.79 9.29
C THR A 115 6.53 -3.47 10.74
N LYS A 116 6.82 -2.23 11.12
CA LYS A 116 6.32 -1.60 12.33
C LYS A 116 5.84 -0.21 11.93
N CYS A 117 4.69 0.18 12.41
CA CYS A 117 4.11 1.46 12.12
C CYS A 117 3.66 2.11 13.40
N THR A 118 3.48 3.43 13.37
CA THR A 118 2.91 4.17 14.48
C THR A 118 1.88 5.13 13.93
N SER A 119 0.65 5.03 14.42
CA SER A 119 -0.44 5.93 14.06
C SER A 119 -0.93 6.72 15.26
N LEU A 120 -1.31 7.96 15.03
CA LEU A 120 -1.86 8.87 16.05
C LEU A 120 -3.10 9.57 15.48
N ALA A 121 -4.16 9.63 16.27
CA ALA A 121 -5.29 10.53 16.03
C ALA A 121 -5.54 11.41 17.24
N VAL A 122 -5.83 12.68 17.00
CA VAL A 122 -6.16 13.68 18.02
C VAL A 122 -7.50 14.30 17.66
N ASN A 123 -8.46 14.16 18.56
CA ASN A 123 -9.79 14.72 18.44
C ASN A 123 -9.76 16.26 18.48
N GLU A 124 -10.72 16.91 17.81
CA GLU A 124 -10.85 18.37 17.71
C GLU A 124 -10.90 19.10 19.07
N GLN A 125 -11.30 18.41 20.13
CA GLN A 125 -11.35 18.98 21.49
C GLN A 125 -9.94 19.27 22.06
N PHE A 126 -8.91 18.55 21.57
CA PHE A 126 -7.55 18.62 22.05
C PHE A 126 -6.60 19.36 21.10
N THR A 127 -7.10 19.94 20.02
CA THR A 127 -6.32 20.71 19.04
C THR A 127 -6.62 22.19 19.14
N ALA A 128 -5.61 23.03 18.90
CA ALA A 128 -5.74 24.49 19.02
C ALA A 128 -6.74 25.11 18.02
N ASN A 129 -6.84 24.52 16.84
CA ASN A 129 -7.69 24.99 15.74
C ASN A 129 -8.98 24.18 15.58
N ARG A 130 -9.31 23.30 16.52
CA ARG A 130 -10.51 22.46 16.50
C ARG A 130 -10.63 21.56 15.27
N HIS A 131 -9.51 21.10 14.71
CA HIS A 131 -9.47 20.11 13.68
C HIS A 131 -9.03 18.75 14.24
N VAL A 132 -9.56 17.67 13.67
CA VAL A 132 -9.02 16.33 13.89
C VAL A 132 -7.65 16.26 13.21
N LEU A 133 -6.65 15.74 13.90
CA LEU A 133 -5.32 15.48 13.35
C LEU A 133 -5.09 13.98 13.31
N ALA A 134 -4.56 13.49 12.20
CA ALA A 134 -4.06 12.13 12.08
C ALA A 134 -2.62 12.18 11.57
N ALA A 135 -1.79 11.28 12.07
CA ALA A 135 -0.41 11.11 11.65
C ALA A 135 -0.05 9.64 11.61
N HIS A 136 0.85 9.29 10.71
CA HIS A 136 1.34 7.94 10.52
C HIS A 136 2.82 7.94 10.20
N ASN A 137 3.58 7.04 10.82
CA ASN A 137 4.92 6.67 10.42
C ASN A 137 4.91 5.26 9.84
N GLU A 138 5.47 5.11 8.66
CA GLU A 138 5.73 3.83 8.02
C GLU A 138 7.18 3.44 8.30
N ASP A 139 7.39 2.33 9.02
CA ASP A 139 8.72 1.77 9.25
C ASP A 139 8.91 0.59 8.29
N TRP A 140 9.74 0.78 7.26
CA TRP A 140 9.97 -0.19 6.20
C TRP A 140 11.47 -0.36 5.92
N LEU A 141 11.81 -1.10 4.86
CA LEU A 141 13.20 -1.35 4.48
C LEU A 141 13.86 -0.08 3.94
N PRO A 142 15.11 0.24 4.36
CA PRO A 142 15.81 1.42 3.88
C PRO A 142 16.00 1.44 2.36
N ASP A 143 16.11 0.27 1.73
CA ASP A 143 16.32 0.16 0.28
C ASP A 143 15.11 0.64 -0.54
N ASP A 144 13.92 0.69 0.06
CA ASP A 144 12.71 1.21 -0.58
C ASP A 144 12.50 2.73 -0.34
N GLU A 145 13.32 3.40 0.49
CA GLU A 145 13.22 4.84 0.75
C GLU A 145 13.28 5.70 -0.51
N PRO A 146 14.14 5.41 -1.51
CA PRO A 146 14.20 6.19 -2.76
C PRO A 146 12.92 6.10 -3.60
N ASP A 147 12.09 5.10 -3.36
CA ASP A 147 10.90 4.81 -4.14
C ASP A 147 9.61 5.41 -3.57
N VAL A 148 9.72 6.17 -2.46
CA VAL A 148 8.56 6.81 -1.81
C VAL A 148 8.03 7.96 -2.66
N TYR A 149 6.71 8.01 -2.85
CA TYR A 149 6.00 9.05 -3.58
C TYR A 149 4.65 9.38 -2.95
N LEU A 150 4.11 10.53 -3.36
CA LEU A 150 2.72 10.91 -3.11
C LEU A 150 1.91 10.74 -4.40
N VAL A 151 0.68 10.30 -4.28
CA VAL A 151 -0.28 10.23 -5.39
C VAL A 151 -1.54 11.01 -5.05
N HIS A 152 -1.95 11.88 -5.96
CA HIS A 152 -3.26 12.51 -5.99
C HIS A 152 -4.07 11.87 -7.11
N ALA A 153 -5.07 11.08 -6.75
CA ALA A 153 -5.90 10.33 -7.68
C ALA A 153 -7.32 10.90 -7.74
N SER A 154 -7.88 10.96 -8.95
CA SER A 154 -9.27 11.31 -9.22
C SER A 154 -9.89 10.20 -10.04
N LEU A 155 -10.49 9.21 -9.36
CA LEU A 155 -11.13 8.06 -9.97
C LEU A 155 -12.61 8.34 -10.27
N GLU A 156 -13.18 7.58 -11.21
CA GLU A 156 -14.55 7.83 -11.69
C GLU A 156 -15.62 7.43 -10.67
N ASP A 157 -15.38 6.42 -9.84
CA ASP A 157 -16.35 5.78 -8.95
C ASP A 157 -16.02 5.88 -7.45
N GLU A 158 -14.81 6.35 -7.11
CA GLU A 158 -14.35 6.58 -5.75
C GLU A 158 -14.09 8.07 -5.49
N PRO A 159 -14.13 8.53 -4.22
CA PRO A 159 -13.70 9.89 -3.88
C PRO A 159 -12.24 10.11 -4.27
N PRO A 160 -11.88 11.27 -4.84
CA PRO A 160 -10.49 11.65 -5.02
C PRO A 160 -9.71 11.52 -3.72
N PHE A 161 -8.45 11.09 -3.80
CA PHE A 161 -7.62 10.88 -2.62
C PHE A 161 -6.19 11.38 -2.81
N LEU A 162 -5.54 11.69 -1.69
CA LEU A 162 -4.11 11.90 -1.56
C LEU A 162 -3.54 10.80 -0.68
N ALA A 163 -2.58 10.06 -1.19
CA ALA A 163 -1.96 8.95 -0.47
C ALA A 163 -0.44 8.96 -0.62
N MET A 164 0.24 8.37 0.35
CA MET A 164 1.64 7.98 0.25
C MET A 164 1.73 6.52 -0.20
N SER A 165 2.74 6.21 -1.01
CA SER A 165 3.11 4.84 -1.34
C SER A 165 4.58 4.77 -1.74
N TYR A 166 5.08 3.58 -2.05
CA TYR A 166 6.44 3.34 -2.52
C TYR A 166 6.48 2.20 -3.54
N GLY A 167 7.38 2.32 -4.51
CA GLY A 167 7.60 1.32 -5.56
C GLY A 167 6.30 0.88 -6.24
N GLY A 168 6.11 -0.43 -6.31
CA GLY A 168 4.93 -1.06 -6.89
C GLY A 168 3.76 -1.32 -5.93
N LEU A 169 3.81 -0.79 -4.71
CA LEU A 169 2.74 -0.98 -3.74
C LEU A 169 1.52 -0.10 -4.10
N LEU A 170 0.32 -0.69 -4.06
CA LEU A 170 -0.92 0.10 -4.22
C LEU A 170 -1.06 1.12 -3.09
N PRO A 171 -1.42 2.38 -3.41
CA PRO A 171 -1.66 3.41 -2.40
C PRO A 171 -2.76 2.98 -1.42
N ASN A 172 -2.43 2.97 -0.13
CA ASN A 172 -3.34 2.43 0.88
C ASN A 172 -3.37 3.25 2.18
N ILE A 173 -2.47 4.22 2.34
CA ILE A 173 -2.40 5.14 3.48
C ILE A 173 -2.60 6.55 2.94
N GLY A 174 -3.59 7.28 3.46
CA GLY A 174 -3.91 8.60 2.96
C GLY A 174 -5.23 9.17 3.45
N ILE A 175 -5.70 10.18 2.73
CA ILE A 175 -6.98 10.87 2.99
C ILE A 175 -7.74 11.05 1.67
N ASN A 176 -9.06 10.88 1.70
CA ASN A 176 -9.91 11.14 0.55
C ASN A 176 -10.80 12.38 0.75
N GLU A 177 -11.42 12.87 -0.34
CA GLU A 177 -12.30 14.06 -0.31
C GLU A 177 -13.58 13.86 0.51
N ALA A 178 -13.98 12.62 0.83
CA ALA A 178 -15.07 12.36 1.75
C ALA A 178 -14.67 12.55 3.22
N GLY A 179 -13.42 12.95 3.50
CA GLY A 179 -12.88 13.18 4.83
C GLY A 179 -12.44 11.90 5.56
N ILE A 180 -12.32 10.78 4.84
CA ILE A 180 -11.81 9.54 5.43
C ILE A 180 -10.29 9.57 5.39
N CYS A 181 -9.66 9.64 6.56
CA CYS A 181 -8.22 9.41 6.73
C CYS A 181 -8.00 7.95 7.09
N GLN A 182 -7.11 7.28 6.38
CA GLN A 182 -6.71 5.90 6.58
C GLN A 182 -5.25 5.82 6.97
N CYS A 183 -4.99 5.36 8.19
CA CYS A 183 -3.69 4.88 8.67
C CYS A 183 -3.81 3.41 9.03
N CYS A 184 -2.73 2.65 8.91
CA CYS A 184 -2.76 1.25 9.27
C CYS A 184 -1.45 0.79 9.89
N ASP A 185 -1.55 0.11 11.02
CA ASP A 185 -0.40 -0.47 11.69
C ASP A 185 -0.41 -1.98 11.53
N THR A 186 0.76 -2.55 11.30
CA THR A 186 0.90 -4.00 11.16
C THR A 186 0.61 -4.69 12.49
N VAL A 187 -0.24 -5.69 12.43
CA VAL A 187 -0.48 -6.67 13.50
C VAL A 187 -0.21 -8.07 12.96
N TYR A 188 0.25 -8.96 13.82
CA TYR A 188 0.59 -10.34 13.46
C TYR A 188 -0.45 -11.30 14.05
N PRO A 189 -1.61 -11.52 13.36
CA PRO A 189 -2.61 -12.44 13.85
C PRO A 189 -2.14 -13.88 13.71
N ASN A 190 -2.64 -14.73 14.59
CA ASN A 190 -2.32 -16.17 14.59
C ASN A 190 -3.24 -16.99 13.65
N ASP A 191 -4.15 -16.35 12.95
CA ASP A 191 -5.11 -16.95 12.03
C ASP A 191 -4.91 -16.52 10.56
N THR A 192 -3.71 -16.10 10.21
CA THR A 192 -3.33 -15.74 8.83
C THR A 192 -3.65 -16.89 7.87
N ARG A 193 -4.29 -16.58 6.76
CA ARG A 193 -4.79 -17.55 5.79
C ARG A 193 -4.74 -16.99 4.36
N ILE A 194 -4.99 -17.85 3.37
CA ILE A 194 -5.20 -17.41 1.99
C ILE A 194 -6.56 -16.73 1.90
N GLY A 195 -6.60 -15.53 1.33
CA GLY A 195 -7.80 -14.70 1.24
C GLY A 195 -7.48 -13.34 0.63
N ILE A 196 -8.23 -12.30 0.99
CA ILE A 196 -8.01 -10.93 0.51
C ILE A 196 -6.82 -10.32 1.27
N PRO A 197 -5.73 -9.94 0.58
CA PRO A 197 -4.55 -9.34 1.22
C PRO A 197 -4.90 -8.02 1.93
N ARG A 198 -4.22 -7.74 3.03
CA ARG A 198 -4.50 -6.55 3.86
C ARG A 198 -4.23 -5.22 3.14
N VAL A 199 -3.27 -5.15 2.22
CA VAL A 199 -3.06 -3.95 1.37
C VAL A 199 -4.29 -3.66 0.52
N ILE A 200 -4.93 -4.69 -0.05
CA ILE A 200 -6.18 -4.55 -0.81
C ILE A 200 -7.32 -4.07 0.09
N VAL A 201 -7.41 -4.57 1.33
CA VAL A 201 -8.41 -4.08 2.30
C VAL A 201 -8.17 -2.61 2.61
N SER A 202 -6.92 -2.21 2.89
CA SER A 202 -6.55 -0.81 3.13
C SER A 202 -6.86 0.09 1.94
N ARG A 203 -6.52 -0.36 0.71
CA ARG A 203 -6.87 0.37 -0.52
C ARG A 203 -8.40 0.54 -0.66
N ALA A 204 -9.16 -0.49 -0.31
CA ALA A 204 -10.61 -0.42 -0.33
C ALA A 204 -11.17 0.58 0.68
N ILE A 205 -10.61 0.67 1.88
CA ILE A 205 -10.99 1.64 2.90
C ILE A 205 -10.76 3.07 2.39
N LEU A 206 -9.63 3.33 1.74
CA LEU A 206 -9.30 4.65 1.18
C LEU A 206 -10.32 5.12 0.12
N GLY A 207 -10.97 4.19 -0.60
CA GLY A 207 -12.04 4.48 -1.55
C GLY A 207 -13.44 4.65 -0.93
N ALA A 208 -13.59 4.60 0.40
CA ALA A 208 -14.89 4.70 1.06
C ALA A 208 -15.48 6.12 1.02
N LYS A 209 -16.81 6.22 0.90
CA LYS A 209 -17.55 7.49 0.86
C LYS A 209 -18.04 7.95 2.23
N THR A 210 -18.06 7.04 3.21
CA THR A 210 -18.50 7.33 4.60
C THR A 210 -17.66 6.52 5.57
N ILE A 211 -17.60 6.97 6.82
CA ILE A 211 -16.91 6.22 7.90
C ILE A 211 -17.56 4.84 8.14
N GLY A 212 -18.87 4.73 8.02
CA GLY A 212 -19.57 3.45 8.14
C GLY A 212 -19.17 2.48 7.03
N GLU A 213 -19.00 2.97 5.80
CA GLU A 213 -18.49 2.17 4.69
C GLU A 213 -17.02 1.77 4.90
N ALA A 214 -16.17 2.68 5.37
CA ALA A 214 -14.76 2.41 5.69
C ALA A 214 -14.65 1.27 6.71
N ILE A 215 -15.42 1.34 7.82
CA ILE A 215 -15.50 0.29 8.83
C ILE A 215 -15.98 -1.03 8.22
N HIS A 216 -17.04 -0.99 7.40
CA HIS A 216 -17.55 -2.20 6.75
C HIS A 216 -16.51 -2.85 5.83
N ARG A 217 -15.76 -2.05 5.07
CA ARG A 217 -14.68 -2.54 4.19
C ARG A 217 -13.51 -3.14 4.98
N SER A 218 -13.18 -2.61 6.17
CA SER A 218 -12.14 -3.18 7.05
C SER A 218 -12.52 -4.56 7.60
N LEU A 219 -13.82 -4.86 7.70
CA LEU A 219 -14.37 -6.11 8.21
C LEU A 219 -14.75 -7.11 7.10
N VAL A 220 -14.28 -6.90 5.87
CA VAL A 220 -14.61 -7.76 4.73
C VAL A 220 -14.37 -9.24 5.07
N PRO A 221 -15.30 -10.15 4.72
CA PRO A 221 -15.09 -11.59 4.87
C PRO A 221 -13.91 -12.10 4.06
N LEU A 222 -13.32 -13.21 4.48
CA LEU A 222 -12.20 -13.87 3.78
C LEU A 222 -10.92 -13.02 3.67
N ARG A 223 -10.74 -12.00 4.51
CA ARG A 223 -9.45 -11.31 4.58
C ARG A 223 -8.35 -12.28 5.04
N ALA A 224 -7.17 -12.14 4.43
CA ALA A 224 -6.03 -13.03 4.67
C ALA A 224 -5.41 -12.82 6.05
N ALA A 225 -5.33 -11.56 6.47
CA ALA A 225 -4.80 -11.11 7.74
C ALA A 225 -5.45 -9.76 8.08
N GLY A 226 -4.96 -9.07 9.11
CA GLY A 226 -5.48 -7.77 9.51
C GLY A 226 -4.39 -6.72 9.67
N TYR A 227 -4.81 -5.46 9.57
CA TYR A 227 -4.12 -4.33 10.15
C TYR A 227 -4.92 -3.80 11.34
N ASN A 228 -4.27 -3.05 12.21
CA ASN A 228 -4.95 -2.10 13.06
C ASN A 228 -5.25 -0.85 12.20
N HIS A 229 -6.52 -0.65 11.83
CA HIS A 229 -6.93 0.51 11.03
C HIS A 229 -7.31 1.66 11.96
N LEU A 230 -6.66 2.81 11.80
CA LEU A 230 -7.04 4.07 12.40
C LEU A 230 -7.75 4.91 11.33
N LEU A 231 -9.04 5.20 11.57
CA LEU A 231 -9.92 5.88 10.63
C LEU A 231 -10.41 7.22 11.19
#